data_9293e27ba74fdeb87f98996cac7d3327
#
_entry.id   9293e27ba74fdeb87f98996cac7d3327
#
_cell.length_a   1.000
_cell.length_b   1.000
_cell.length_c   1.000
_cell.angle_alpha   90.00
_cell.angle_beta   90.00
_cell.angle_gamma   90.00
#
_symmetry.space_group_name_H-M   'P 1'
#
loop_
_entity.id
_entity.type
_entity.pdbx_description
1 polymer ?
#
loop_
_entity_poly.entity_id
_entity_poly.type
_entity_poly.pdbx_seq_one_letter_code
_entity_poly.pdbx_strand_id
1 'polypeptide(L)'
;EVCVCIALGIYLFIESHSITIIIAGLLVFCLAFFSFISKKYSSAWGREGQQYKSRIYQWMNQSLGGIKEIKVLNREEDFIEHYDSYFSKYVRVLRLNRLIGVVPKYIIEMVCMTGLLAAVIFKIFFGQRDLIDFVPQLAVFAVAAFRLLPSVGRINEHLSAVLYAMPSLDLIYNDL
;
A
#
# COMPACT_ATOMS: atom_id res chain seq x y z
N GLU A 1 -7.96 14.27 4.63
CA GLU A 1 -8.39 12.87 4.59
C GLU A 1 -8.73 12.36 5.99
N VAL A 2 -7.78 12.42 6.95
CA VAL A 2 -7.99 11.94 8.34
C VAL A 2 -9.18 12.64 9.00
N CYS A 3 -9.30 13.96 8.85
CA CYS A 3 -10.44 14.72 9.41
C CYS A 3 -11.80 14.27 8.83
N VAL A 4 -11.83 13.94 7.54
CA VAL A 4 -13.05 13.42 6.89
C VAL A 4 -13.41 12.02 7.42
N CYS A 5 -12.40 11.17 7.62
CA CYS A 5 -12.60 9.85 8.22
C CYS A 5 -13.14 9.93 9.65
N ILE A 6 -12.62 10.87 10.47
CA ILE A 6 -13.06 11.08 11.83
C ILE A 6 -14.51 11.61 11.84
N ALA A 7 -14.82 12.62 11.04
CA ALA A 7 -16.16 13.21 10.98
C ALA A 7 -17.23 12.18 10.54
N LEU A 8 -16.93 11.37 9.50
CA LEU A 8 -17.82 10.30 9.07
C LEU A 8 -17.95 9.20 10.11
N GLY A 9 -16.85 8.85 10.79
CA GLY A 9 -16.87 7.87 11.88
C GLY A 9 -17.77 8.31 13.05
N ILE A 10 -17.68 9.59 13.46
CA ILE A 10 -18.54 10.16 14.49
C ILE A 10 -20.00 10.16 14.05
N TYR A 11 -20.29 10.55 12.81
CA TYR A 11 -21.64 10.56 12.28
C TYR A 11 -22.27 9.15 12.28
N LEU A 12 -21.54 8.15 11.78
CA LEU A 12 -21.99 6.75 11.78
C LEU A 12 -22.17 6.18 13.20
N PHE A 13 -21.33 6.63 14.15
CA PHE A 13 -21.45 6.20 15.55
C PHE A 13 -22.73 6.71 16.20
N ILE A 14 -23.19 7.90 15.85
CA ILE A 14 -24.44 8.48 16.37
C ILE A 14 -25.65 7.73 15.79
N GLU A 15 -25.60 7.35 14.50
CA GLU A 15 -26.74 6.73 13.80
C GLU A 15 -26.95 5.25 14.20
N SER A 16 -25.87 4.46 14.34
CA SER A 16 -25.96 3.02 14.58
C SER A 16 -24.77 2.49 15.37
N HIS A 17 -24.84 2.48 16.69
CA HIS A 17 -23.76 2.07 17.59
C HIS A 17 -23.18 0.68 17.29
N SER A 18 -24.05 -0.34 17.18
CA SER A 18 -23.60 -1.75 17.07
C SER A 18 -22.93 -2.06 15.73
N ILE A 19 -23.50 -1.59 14.63
CA ILE A 19 -22.99 -1.86 13.27
C ILE A 19 -21.70 -1.10 13.03
N THR A 20 -21.66 0.16 13.48
CA THR A 20 -20.49 1.03 13.33
C THR A 20 -19.27 0.51 14.08
N ILE A 21 -19.46 -0.01 15.31
CA ILE A 21 -18.37 -0.61 16.09
C ILE A 21 -17.77 -1.84 15.37
N ILE A 22 -18.63 -2.70 14.80
CA ILE A 22 -18.17 -3.90 14.08
C ILE A 22 -17.37 -3.49 12.82
N ILE A 23 -17.91 -2.56 12.03
CA ILE A 23 -17.25 -2.11 10.79
C ILE A 23 -15.97 -1.35 11.12
N ALA A 24 -15.99 -0.43 12.08
CA ALA A 24 -14.80 0.30 12.51
C ALA A 24 -13.73 -0.65 13.08
N GLY A 25 -14.12 -1.61 13.90
CA GLY A 25 -13.21 -2.64 14.42
C GLY A 25 -12.57 -3.47 13.31
N LEU A 26 -13.35 -3.89 12.31
CA LEU A 26 -12.85 -4.63 11.16
C LEU A 26 -11.87 -3.78 10.33
N LEU A 27 -12.18 -2.51 10.08
CA LEU A 27 -11.30 -1.59 9.35
C LEU A 27 -9.99 -1.34 10.10
N VAL A 28 -10.06 -1.06 11.40
CA VAL A 28 -8.87 -0.85 12.24
C VAL A 28 -8.01 -2.12 12.28
N PHE A 29 -8.64 -3.29 12.41
CA PHE A 29 -7.93 -4.56 12.37
C PHE A 29 -7.22 -4.80 11.01
N CYS A 30 -7.92 -4.58 9.90
CA CYS A 30 -7.31 -4.68 8.57
C CYS A 30 -6.14 -3.70 8.40
N LEU A 31 -6.31 -2.44 8.82
CA LEU A 31 -5.25 -1.43 8.75
C LEU A 31 -4.04 -1.82 9.59
N ALA A 32 -4.23 -2.25 10.83
CA ALA A 32 -3.16 -2.68 11.71
C ALA A 32 -2.41 -3.88 11.13
N PHE A 33 -3.15 -4.87 10.63
CA PHE A 33 -2.60 -6.07 10.01
C PHE A 33 -1.74 -5.74 8.77
N PHE A 34 -2.27 -4.92 7.86
CA PHE A 34 -1.53 -4.52 6.67
C PHE A 34 -0.36 -3.59 6.98
N SER A 35 -0.50 -2.67 7.94
CA SER A 35 0.62 -1.83 8.40
C SER A 35 1.75 -2.66 8.98
N PHE A 36 1.44 -3.71 9.73
CA PHE A 36 2.46 -4.61 10.29
C PHE A 36 3.21 -5.36 9.17
N ILE A 37 2.48 -5.88 8.18
CA ILE A 37 3.08 -6.55 7.02
C ILE A 37 3.93 -5.56 6.21
N SER A 38 3.40 -4.38 5.89
CA SER A 38 4.11 -3.34 5.14
C SER A 38 5.40 -2.93 5.85
N LYS A 39 5.36 -2.72 7.16
CA LYS A 39 6.54 -2.35 7.95
C LYS A 39 7.64 -3.40 7.86
N LYS A 40 7.30 -4.68 7.96
CA LYS A 40 8.26 -5.78 7.92
C LYS A 40 8.94 -5.94 6.55
N TYR A 41 8.16 -5.91 5.48
CA TYR A 41 8.65 -6.21 4.13
C TYR A 41 9.17 -4.97 3.40
N SER A 42 8.52 -3.83 3.54
CA SER A 42 8.89 -2.59 2.83
C SER A 42 10.26 -2.07 3.26
N SER A 43 10.59 -2.13 4.57
CA SER A 43 11.89 -1.74 5.09
C SER A 43 13.02 -2.69 4.62
N ALA A 44 12.76 -4.01 4.59
CA ALA A 44 13.74 -4.99 4.09
C ALA A 44 14.03 -4.76 2.60
N TRP A 45 12.98 -4.59 1.79
CA TRP A 45 13.12 -4.30 0.36
C TRP A 45 13.68 -2.91 0.08
N GLY A 46 13.44 -1.94 0.97
CA GLY A 46 14.09 -0.64 0.89
C GLY A 46 15.62 -0.74 0.96
N ARG A 47 16.15 -1.52 1.90
CA ARG A 47 17.61 -1.78 2.02
C ARG A 47 18.17 -2.49 0.80
N GLU A 48 17.50 -3.55 0.37
CA GLU A 48 17.89 -4.32 -0.81
C GLU A 48 17.85 -3.47 -2.09
N GLY A 49 16.79 -2.69 -2.27
CA GLY A 49 16.64 -1.76 -3.38
C GLY A 49 17.73 -0.69 -3.40
N GLN A 50 18.12 -0.17 -2.24
CA GLN A 50 19.20 0.81 -2.12
C GLN A 50 20.56 0.20 -2.52
N GLN A 51 20.84 -1.04 -2.12
CA GLN A 51 22.06 -1.74 -2.53
C GLN A 51 22.13 -1.95 -4.06
N TYR A 52 21.03 -2.42 -4.66
CA TYR A 52 21.00 -2.57 -6.13
C TYR A 52 21.11 -1.24 -6.84
N LYS A 53 20.45 -0.20 -6.35
CA LYS A 53 20.54 1.16 -6.89
C LYS A 53 21.98 1.69 -6.85
N SER A 54 22.69 1.51 -5.74
CA SER A 54 24.09 1.88 -5.61
C SER A 54 24.97 1.16 -6.62
N ARG A 55 24.78 -0.15 -6.81
CA ARG A 55 25.52 -0.95 -7.81
C ARG A 55 25.24 -0.50 -9.24
N ILE A 56 23.99 -0.19 -9.56
CA ILE A 56 23.60 0.36 -10.87
C ILE A 56 24.36 1.65 -11.17
N TYR A 57 24.38 2.59 -10.22
CA TYR A 57 25.14 3.83 -10.38
C TYR A 57 26.65 3.61 -10.50
N GLN A 58 27.20 2.67 -9.74
CA GLN A 58 28.61 2.30 -9.85
C GLN A 58 28.96 1.81 -11.25
N TRP A 59 28.19 0.82 -11.77
CA TRP A 59 28.42 0.30 -13.14
C TRP A 59 28.20 1.36 -14.20
N MET A 60 27.21 2.23 -14.06
CA MET A 60 26.97 3.32 -14.99
C MET A 60 28.14 4.31 -15.02
N ASN A 61 28.62 4.74 -13.85
CA ASN A 61 29.73 5.67 -13.76
C ASN A 61 31.04 5.04 -14.29
N GLN A 62 31.30 3.77 -14.00
CA GLN A 62 32.48 3.06 -14.53
C GLN A 62 32.40 2.90 -16.05
N SER A 63 31.22 2.56 -16.59
CA SER A 63 31.02 2.41 -18.04
C SER A 63 31.21 3.74 -18.77
N LEU A 64 30.65 4.84 -18.23
CA LEU A 64 30.78 6.17 -18.85
C LEU A 64 32.20 6.74 -18.68
N GLY A 65 32.83 6.52 -17.53
CA GLY A 65 34.20 6.97 -17.25
C GLY A 65 35.25 6.24 -18.08
N GLY A 66 35.07 4.94 -18.34
CA GLY A 66 35.98 4.09 -19.11
C GLY A 66 35.50 3.79 -20.54
N ILE A 67 34.60 4.61 -21.12
CA ILE A 67 33.95 4.27 -22.39
C ILE A 67 34.94 4.04 -23.54
N LYS A 68 36.06 4.75 -23.55
CA LYS A 68 37.10 4.62 -24.58
C LYS A 68 37.79 3.24 -24.48
N GLU A 69 38.17 2.87 -23.28
CA GLU A 69 38.80 1.59 -22.98
C GLU A 69 37.87 0.41 -23.29
N ILE A 70 36.61 0.53 -22.88
CA ILE A 70 35.57 -0.50 -23.15
C ILE A 70 35.40 -0.67 -24.65
N LYS A 71 35.35 0.40 -25.43
CA LYS A 71 35.24 0.39 -26.89
C LYS A 71 36.48 -0.24 -27.56
N VAL A 72 37.67 0.12 -27.09
CA VAL A 72 38.92 -0.46 -27.64
C VAL A 72 39.04 -1.96 -27.37
N LEU A 73 38.57 -2.40 -26.19
CA LEU A 73 38.59 -3.79 -25.78
C LEU A 73 37.40 -4.63 -26.31
N ASN A 74 36.43 -3.96 -26.97
CA ASN A 74 35.19 -4.59 -27.46
C ASN A 74 34.43 -5.37 -26.36
N ARG A 75 34.31 -4.78 -25.17
CA ARG A 75 33.73 -5.39 -23.98
C ARG A 75 32.40 -4.74 -23.51
N GLU A 76 31.70 -4.12 -24.45
CA GLU A 76 30.42 -3.42 -24.14
C GLU A 76 29.38 -4.39 -23.58
N GLU A 77 29.31 -5.60 -24.13
CA GLU A 77 28.30 -6.59 -23.71
C GLU A 77 28.48 -7.03 -22.27
N ASP A 78 29.72 -7.20 -21.79
CA ASP A 78 30.00 -7.56 -20.39
C ASP A 78 29.45 -6.49 -19.43
N PHE A 79 29.62 -5.21 -19.77
CA PHE A 79 29.11 -4.10 -18.95
C PHE A 79 27.60 -4.00 -18.98
N ILE A 80 26.98 -4.22 -20.14
CA ILE A 80 25.52 -4.23 -20.32
C ILE A 80 24.91 -5.38 -19.50
N GLU A 81 25.49 -6.57 -19.56
CA GLU A 81 25.01 -7.75 -18.82
C GLU A 81 25.05 -7.51 -17.30
N HIS A 82 26.16 -6.97 -16.78
CA HIS A 82 26.28 -6.64 -15.37
C HIS A 82 25.25 -5.58 -14.94
N TYR A 83 25.09 -4.51 -15.74
CA TYR A 83 24.09 -3.48 -15.47
C TYR A 83 22.69 -4.07 -15.46
N ASP A 84 22.31 -4.86 -16.47
CA ASP A 84 20.98 -5.45 -16.62
C ASP A 84 20.66 -6.43 -15.49
N SER A 85 21.65 -7.21 -15.05
CA SER A 85 21.51 -8.13 -13.91
C SER A 85 21.11 -7.38 -12.63
N TYR A 86 21.78 -6.27 -12.29
CA TYR A 86 21.41 -5.45 -11.11
C TYR A 86 20.10 -4.69 -11.32
N PHE A 87 19.88 -4.17 -12.54
CA PHE A 87 18.68 -3.45 -12.88
C PHE A 87 17.42 -4.33 -12.78
N SER A 88 17.48 -5.54 -13.29
CA SER A 88 16.39 -6.52 -13.19
C SER A 88 16.02 -6.84 -11.74
N LYS A 89 17.03 -7.03 -10.87
CA LYS A 89 16.82 -7.26 -9.43
C LYS A 89 16.19 -6.04 -8.76
N TYR A 90 16.66 -4.84 -9.09
CA TYR A 90 16.10 -3.59 -8.58
C TYR A 90 14.64 -3.40 -8.97
N VAL A 91 14.31 -3.61 -10.25
CA VAL A 91 12.93 -3.53 -10.76
C VAL A 91 12.01 -4.53 -10.07
N ARG A 92 12.50 -5.75 -9.80
CA ARG A 92 11.75 -6.76 -9.05
C ARG A 92 11.39 -6.27 -7.64
N VAL A 93 12.36 -5.72 -6.92
CA VAL A 93 12.16 -5.18 -5.56
C VAL A 93 11.17 -4.00 -5.59
N LEU A 94 11.31 -3.07 -6.54
CA LEU A 94 10.36 -1.98 -6.72
C LEU A 94 8.94 -2.46 -6.98
N ARG A 95 8.78 -3.46 -7.83
CA ARG A 95 7.46 -4.05 -8.15
C ARG A 95 6.83 -4.67 -6.92
N LEU A 96 7.60 -5.45 -6.15
CA LEU A 96 7.10 -6.07 -4.91
C LEU A 96 6.70 -5.03 -3.87
N ASN A 97 7.50 -3.97 -3.70
CA ASN A 97 7.16 -2.88 -2.79
C ASN A 97 5.88 -2.15 -3.22
N ARG A 98 5.72 -1.89 -4.53
CA ARG A 98 4.49 -1.27 -5.06
C ARG A 98 3.26 -2.15 -4.82
N LEU A 99 3.39 -3.47 -4.98
CA LEU A 99 2.29 -4.40 -4.71
C LEU A 99 1.83 -4.35 -3.25
N ILE A 100 2.75 -4.34 -2.30
CA ILE A 100 2.39 -4.21 -0.87
C ILE A 100 1.69 -2.88 -0.57
N GLY A 101 2.03 -1.79 -1.25
CA GLY A 101 1.33 -0.51 -1.09
C GLY A 101 -0.10 -0.53 -1.63
N VAL A 102 -0.34 -1.22 -2.74
CA VAL A 102 -1.60 -1.15 -3.50
C VAL A 102 -2.58 -2.28 -3.16
N VAL A 103 -2.10 -3.51 -2.94
CA VAL A 103 -2.95 -4.69 -2.67
C VAL A 103 -3.89 -4.52 -1.47
N PRO A 104 -3.48 -3.92 -0.33
CA PRO A 104 -4.36 -3.74 0.81
C PRO A 104 -5.64 -2.98 0.48
N LYS A 105 -5.55 -1.96 -0.38
CA LYS A 105 -6.70 -1.17 -0.82
C LYS A 105 -7.78 -2.07 -1.46
N TYR A 106 -7.40 -2.92 -2.40
CA TYR A 106 -8.35 -3.78 -3.09
C TYR A 106 -8.95 -4.86 -2.18
N ILE A 107 -8.15 -5.39 -1.24
CA ILE A 107 -8.67 -6.37 -0.27
C ILE A 107 -9.71 -5.71 0.64
N ILE A 108 -9.43 -4.51 1.17
CA ILE A 108 -10.38 -3.78 2.01
C ILE A 108 -11.65 -3.45 1.22
N GLU A 109 -11.52 -3.05 -0.04
CA GLU A 109 -12.64 -2.78 -0.94
C GLU A 109 -13.52 -4.03 -1.13
N MET A 110 -12.92 -5.18 -1.42
CA MET A 110 -13.66 -6.46 -1.51
C MET A 110 -14.36 -6.83 -0.20
N VAL A 111 -13.69 -6.69 0.93
CA VAL A 111 -14.26 -6.98 2.25
C VAL A 111 -15.45 -6.06 2.55
N CYS A 112 -15.33 -4.78 2.26
CA CYS A 112 -16.42 -3.82 2.46
C CYS A 112 -17.63 -4.13 1.56
N MET A 113 -17.41 -4.40 0.27
CA MET A 113 -18.49 -4.73 -0.66
C MET A 113 -19.18 -6.04 -0.29
N THR A 114 -18.40 -7.06 0.06
CA THR A 114 -18.95 -8.36 0.49
C THR A 114 -19.71 -8.20 1.81
N GLY A 115 -19.20 -7.40 2.73
CA GLY A 115 -19.85 -7.10 4.01
C GLY A 115 -21.19 -6.36 3.84
N LEU A 116 -21.27 -5.39 2.95
CA LEU A 116 -22.52 -4.69 2.62
C LEU A 116 -23.55 -5.67 2.01
N LEU A 117 -23.14 -6.48 1.03
CA LEU A 117 -24.01 -7.48 0.43
C LEU A 117 -24.48 -8.52 1.45
N ALA A 118 -23.60 -9.00 2.31
CA ALA A 118 -23.93 -9.94 3.37
C ALA A 118 -24.94 -9.33 4.37
N ALA A 119 -24.79 -8.05 4.73
CA ALA A 119 -25.73 -7.34 5.60
C ALA A 119 -27.13 -7.25 4.98
N VAL A 120 -27.23 -6.97 3.66
CA VAL A 120 -28.51 -6.97 2.93
C VAL A 120 -29.14 -8.35 2.95
N ILE A 121 -28.39 -9.38 2.59
CA ILE A 121 -28.86 -10.76 2.53
C ILE A 121 -29.34 -11.21 3.93
N PHE A 122 -28.53 -10.94 4.95
CA PHE A 122 -28.89 -11.30 6.34
C PHE A 122 -30.21 -10.64 6.78
N LYS A 123 -30.40 -9.35 6.46
CA LYS A 123 -31.61 -8.61 6.79
C LYS A 123 -32.85 -9.14 6.05
N ILE A 124 -32.68 -9.56 4.78
CA ILE A 124 -33.78 -10.15 3.98
C ILE A 124 -34.21 -11.51 4.54
N PHE A 125 -33.22 -12.35 4.94
CA PHE A 125 -33.52 -13.71 5.41
C PHE A 125 -33.98 -13.77 6.88
N PHE A 126 -33.42 -12.92 7.74
CA PHE A 126 -33.64 -12.97 9.19
C PHE A 126 -34.38 -11.76 9.75
N GLY A 127 -34.54 -10.67 8.95
CA GLY A 127 -35.18 -9.44 9.39
C GLY A 127 -36.69 -9.49 9.27
N GLN A 128 -37.40 -9.24 10.37
CA GLN A 128 -38.85 -9.03 10.38
C GLN A 128 -39.17 -7.62 9.87
N ARG A 129 -39.85 -7.52 8.75
CA ARG A 129 -40.76 -6.48 8.20
C ARG A 129 -40.31 -5.03 7.97
N ASP A 130 -39.17 -4.50 8.43
CA ASP A 130 -38.85 -3.08 8.25
C ASP A 130 -37.70 -2.84 7.24
N LEU A 131 -37.89 -3.31 5.99
CA LEU A 131 -36.98 -3.03 4.89
C LEU A 131 -36.93 -1.53 4.52
N ILE A 132 -38.05 -0.82 4.74
CA ILE A 132 -38.17 0.61 4.36
C ILE A 132 -37.22 1.46 5.20
N ASP A 133 -37.09 1.18 6.50
CA ASP A 133 -36.18 1.93 7.39
C ASP A 133 -34.72 1.51 7.26
N PHE A 134 -34.46 0.32 6.70
CA PHE A 134 -33.10 -0.19 6.51
C PHE A 134 -32.42 0.36 5.26
N VAL A 135 -33.18 0.67 4.19
CA VAL A 135 -32.61 1.19 2.93
C VAL A 135 -31.87 2.51 3.11
N PRO A 136 -32.38 3.53 3.84
CA PRO A 136 -31.65 4.76 4.12
C PRO A 136 -30.34 4.51 4.90
N GLN A 137 -30.39 3.65 5.92
CA GLN A 137 -29.20 3.30 6.70
C GLN A 137 -28.12 2.65 5.80
N LEU A 138 -28.51 1.72 4.94
CA LEU A 138 -27.63 1.06 3.99
C LEU A 138 -27.01 2.05 3.00
N ALA A 139 -27.78 3.01 2.52
CA ALA A 139 -27.28 4.07 1.64
C ALA A 139 -26.21 4.93 2.33
N VAL A 140 -26.42 5.31 3.60
CA VAL A 140 -25.42 6.05 4.38
C VAL A 140 -24.14 5.24 4.57
N PHE A 141 -24.24 3.96 4.92
CA PHE A 141 -23.07 3.08 5.05
C PHE A 141 -22.33 2.90 3.71
N ALA A 142 -23.05 2.75 2.60
CA ALA A 142 -22.44 2.65 1.28
C ALA A 142 -21.67 3.93 0.93
N VAL A 143 -22.26 5.11 1.10
CA VAL A 143 -21.60 6.41 0.85
C VAL A 143 -20.37 6.58 1.74
N ALA A 144 -20.48 6.23 3.03
CA ALA A 144 -19.36 6.29 3.95
C ALA A 144 -18.23 5.33 3.52
N ALA A 145 -18.54 4.09 3.13
CA ALA A 145 -17.56 3.12 2.63
C ALA A 145 -16.85 3.65 1.38
N PHE A 146 -17.59 4.15 0.38
CA PHE A 146 -17.00 4.73 -0.84
C PHE A 146 -16.09 5.93 -0.57
N ARG A 147 -16.31 6.66 0.51
CA ARG A 147 -15.45 7.78 0.92
C ARG A 147 -14.26 7.37 1.77
N LEU A 148 -14.44 6.40 2.67
CA LEU A 148 -13.38 5.93 3.56
C LEU A 148 -12.35 5.05 2.84
N LEU A 149 -12.79 4.20 1.90
CA LEU A 149 -11.90 3.28 1.17
C LEU A 149 -10.73 3.96 0.46
N PRO A 150 -10.92 5.03 -0.35
CA PRO A 150 -9.81 5.72 -0.99
C PRO A 150 -8.85 6.38 0.01
N SER A 151 -9.37 6.89 1.14
CA SER A 151 -8.57 7.54 2.17
C SER A 151 -7.65 6.55 2.88
N VAL A 152 -8.18 5.39 3.25
CA VAL A 152 -7.42 4.28 3.84
C VAL A 152 -6.34 3.78 2.88
N GLY A 153 -6.68 3.61 1.60
CA GLY A 153 -5.74 3.19 0.56
C GLY A 153 -4.54 4.15 0.45
N ARG A 154 -4.81 5.46 0.39
CA ARG A 154 -3.77 6.51 0.32
C ARG A 154 -2.88 6.53 1.56
N ILE A 155 -3.45 6.41 2.75
CA ILE A 155 -2.67 6.35 4.00
C ILE A 155 -1.69 5.18 3.96
N ASN A 156 -2.13 3.99 3.57
CA ASN A 156 -1.26 2.81 3.48
C ASN A 156 -0.18 2.95 2.41
N GLU A 157 -0.50 3.52 1.25
CA GLU A 157 0.45 3.77 0.17
C GLU A 157 1.55 4.74 0.60
N HIS A 158 1.19 5.87 1.23
CA HIS A 158 2.15 6.83 1.74
C HIS A 158 2.99 6.25 2.88
N LEU A 159 2.40 5.49 3.79
CA LEU A 159 3.13 4.82 4.86
C LEU A 159 4.17 3.84 4.30
N SER A 160 3.79 3.04 3.31
CA SER A 160 4.71 2.11 2.64
C SER A 160 5.84 2.83 1.91
N ALA A 161 5.56 3.97 1.27
CA ALA A 161 6.56 4.80 0.61
C ALA A 161 7.58 5.39 1.62
N VAL A 162 7.10 5.88 2.76
CA VAL A 162 7.98 6.38 3.85
C VAL A 162 8.85 5.26 4.39
N LEU A 163 8.27 4.09 4.70
CA LEU A 163 9.02 2.94 5.22
C LEU A 163 10.07 2.43 4.23
N TYR A 164 9.79 2.49 2.94
CA TYR A 164 10.74 2.13 1.89
C TYR A 164 11.89 3.13 1.80
N ALA A 165 11.64 4.42 2.02
CA ALA A 165 12.66 5.48 1.97
C ALA A 165 13.52 5.58 3.24
N MET A 166 13.05 5.08 4.39
CA MET A 166 13.76 5.16 5.68
C MET A 166 15.22 4.69 5.61
N PRO A 167 15.56 3.54 5.00
CA PRO A 167 16.96 3.10 4.94
C PRO A 167 17.90 4.07 4.23
N SER A 168 17.37 4.87 3.29
CA SER A 168 18.18 5.90 2.62
C SER A 168 18.48 7.09 3.54
N LEU A 169 17.55 7.43 4.44
CA LEU A 169 17.77 8.47 5.45
C LEU A 169 18.77 8.01 6.50
N ASP A 170 18.70 6.75 6.94
CA ASP A 170 19.65 6.18 7.91
C ASP A 170 21.08 6.20 7.37
N LEU A 171 21.28 5.97 6.06
CA LEU A 171 22.61 6.06 5.44
C LEU A 171 23.15 7.49 5.50
N ILE A 172 22.34 8.49 5.12
CA ILE A 172 22.76 9.91 5.14
C ILE A 172 23.07 10.36 6.58
N TYR A 173 22.26 9.93 7.55
CA TYR A 173 22.47 10.29 8.96
C TYR A 173 23.74 9.67 9.55
N ASN A 174 24.12 8.46 9.12
CA ASN A 174 25.34 7.82 9.59
C ASN A 174 26.61 8.35 8.91
N ASP A 175 26.49 9.01 7.75
CA ASP A 175 27.60 9.61 7.00
C ASP A 175 27.87 11.07 7.41
N LEU A 176 26.99 11.69 8.21
CA LEU A 176 27.13 13.03 8.79
C LEU A 176 27.78 12.99 10.17
#